data_0afa7dc9527bbae64bd46a9ee41f1bfe
#
_entry.id   0afa7dc9527bbae64bd46a9ee41f1bfe
#
_cell.length_a   1.000
_cell.length_b   1.000
_cell.length_c   1.000
_cell.angle_alpha   90.00
_cell.angle_beta   90.00
_cell.angle_gamma   90.00
#
_symmetry.space_group_name_H-M   'P 1'
#
loop_
_entity.id
_entity.type
_entity.pdbx_description
1 polymer ?
#
loop_
_entity_poly.entity_id
_entity_poly.type
_entity_poly.pdbx_seq_one_letter_code
_entity_poly.pdbx_strand_id
1 'polypeptide(L)'
;NGIQNPNIILVAIESFSADFLTAFGNTGNLTPNYDRLANESIFFTNLYATGTRTVRGMEALTLSVPPTPGNSIVRRPDNQNLFSIATILRQKNYQPYFIYGGDGYFDNMNNFFGGQGFDIVDRNRGNPLSEDIKTHRYNISDDEVSFENAWGICDDDIYRQAIKYADISSKNKKPFFQFVMTTSNHKPYTFPNGKIDLPQGEREGAVKYTDYALGKFIADAHKKPWFSNTVFVIVADHCASSAGKWEINIDKHHIPAIIYNSGNNAEKIVRLFSQIDVMPTLFGYLNWNYTTSLYGKDIN
;
A
#
# COMPACT_ATOMS: atom_id res chain seq x y z
N ASN A 1 14.65 -12.13 17.00
CA ASN A 1 13.44 -12.18 17.87
C ASN A 1 12.42 -11.17 17.34
N GLY A 2 11.71 -11.53 16.27
CA GLY A 2 10.69 -10.68 15.69
C GLY A 2 9.50 -10.45 16.64
N ILE A 3 8.74 -9.38 16.37
CA ILE A 3 7.51 -9.03 17.10
C ILE A 3 6.48 -10.15 16.87
N GLN A 4 5.92 -10.71 17.95
CA GLN A 4 4.89 -11.76 17.83
C GLN A 4 3.53 -11.14 17.49
N ASN A 5 2.89 -11.61 16.42
CA ASN A 5 1.57 -11.16 15.96
C ASN A 5 1.45 -9.62 15.88
N PRO A 6 2.37 -8.93 15.19
CA PRO A 6 2.31 -7.47 15.09
C PRO A 6 1.09 -7.04 14.30
N ASN A 7 0.61 -5.83 14.54
CA ASN A 7 -0.23 -5.16 13.56
C ASN A 7 0.56 -4.94 12.28
N ILE A 8 -0.10 -4.89 11.13
CA ILE A 8 0.55 -4.71 9.84
C ILE A 8 -0.13 -3.58 9.09
N ILE A 9 0.65 -2.61 8.64
CA ILE A 9 0.19 -1.56 7.74
C ILE A 9 0.98 -1.69 6.44
N LEU A 10 0.28 -2.09 5.37
CA LEU A 10 0.81 -2.09 4.00
C LEU A 10 0.42 -0.76 3.36
N VAL A 11 1.39 0.04 3.01
CA VAL A 11 1.21 1.25 2.22
C VAL A 11 1.59 0.96 0.78
N ALA A 12 0.61 1.00 -0.12
CA ALA A 12 0.83 0.94 -1.56
C ALA A 12 0.88 2.37 -2.10
N ILE A 13 2.07 2.82 -2.49
CA ILE A 13 2.29 4.17 -2.97
C ILE A 13 2.03 4.23 -4.48
N GLU A 14 1.11 5.10 -4.87
CA GLU A 14 0.73 5.34 -6.27
C GLU A 14 1.92 5.75 -7.13
N SER A 15 2.16 5.01 -8.24
CA SER A 15 3.14 5.35 -9.30
C SER A 15 4.55 5.66 -8.78
N PHE A 16 5.03 4.96 -7.76
CA PHE A 16 6.26 5.29 -7.06
C PHE A 16 7.45 4.47 -7.57
N SER A 17 8.08 4.97 -8.65
CA SER A 17 9.23 4.32 -9.29
C SER A 17 10.48 4.35 -8.42
N ALA A 18 11.31 3.32 -8.53
CA ALA A 18 12.60 3.26 -7.85
C ALA A 18 13.52 4.43 -8.22
N ASP A 19 13.47 4.92 -9.46
CA ASP A 19 14.29 6.03 -9.97
C ASP A 19 14.00 7.39 -9.30
N PHE A 20 12.99 7.50 -8.45
CA PHE A 20 12.78 8.68 -7.59
C PHE A 20 13.68 8.70 -6.36
N LEU A 21 14.24 7.56 -5.95
CA LEU A 21 15.02 7.43 -4.73
C LEU A 21 16.50 7.77 -4.95
N THR A 22 17.10 8.39 -3.95
CA THR A 22 18.54 8.63 -3.92
C THR A 22 19.34 7.33 -4.00
N ALA A 23 18.85 6.26 -3.40
CA ALA A 23 19.48 4.94 -3.44
C ALA A 23 19.64 4.37 -4.87
N PHE A 24 18.86 4.85 -5.84
CA PHE A 24 18.92 4.45 -7.26
C PHE A 24 19.43 5.59 -8.16
N GLY A 25 20.13 6.58 -7.58
CA GLY A 25 20.84 7.62 -8.33
C GLY A 25 20.06 8.92 -8.55
N ASN A 26 18.88 9.10 -7.97
CA ASN A 26 18.17 10.38 -8.05
C ASN A 26 18.90 11.45 -7.24
N THR A 27 19.16 12.60 -7.86
CA THR A 27 19.83 13.74 -7.23
C THR A 27 18.89 14.87 -6.86
N GLY A 28 17.59 14.74 -7.16
CA GLY A 28 16.58 15.78 -6.95
C GLY A 28 16.07 15.90 -5.51
N ASN A 29 16.56 15.08 -4.58
CA ASN A 29 16.09 15.05 -3.19
C ASN A 29 14.57 14.98 -3.06
N LEU A 30 13.95 14.08 -3.84
CA LEU A 30 12.50 13.95 -3.90
C LEU A 30 11.93 13.10 -2.75
N THR A 31 12.73 12.18 -2.22
CA THR A 31 12.27 11.14 -1.28
C THR A 31 13.08 11.05 0.01
N PRO A 32 13.40 12.18 0.69
CA PRO A 32 14.29 12.16 1.85
C PRO A 32 13.75 11.32 3.02
N ASN A 33 12.42 11.25 3.20
CA ASN A 33 11.82 10.44 4.26
C ASN A 33 11.87 8.95 3.92
N TYR A 34 11.54 8.56 2.68
CA TYR A 34 11.65 7.17 2.26
C TYR A 34 13.10 6.69 2.30
N ASP A 35 14.05 7.49 1.81
CA ASP A 35 15.48 7.16 1.83
C ASP A 35 15.98 6.95 3.28
N ARG A 36 15.54 7.78 4.23
CA ARG A 36 15.86 7.60 5.66
C ARG A 36 15.26 6.30 6.20
N LEU A 37 13.96 6.05 5.96
CA LEU A 37 13.29 4.82 6.39
C LEU A 37 13.94 3.57 5.78
N ALA A 38 14.37 3.63 4.52
CA ALA A 38 15.05 2.52 3.85
C ALA A 38 16.37 2.14 4.54
N ASN A 39 17.09 3.12 5.10
CA ASN A 39 18.31 2.87 5.86
C ASN A 39 18.05 2.21 7.23
N GLU A 40 16.83 2.30 7.73
CA GLU A 40 16.38 1.73 9.01
C GLU A 40 15.58 0.44 8.84
N SER A 41 15.47 -0.09 7.62
CA SER A 41 14.55 -1.15 7.23
C SER A 41 15.24 -2.34 6.56
N ILE A 42 14.48 -3.42 6.39
CA ILE A 42 14.78 -4.39 5.35
C ILE A 42 14.38 -3.75 4.02
N PHE A 43 15.36 -3.47 3.18
CA PHE A 43 15.18 -2.74 1.92
C PHE A 43 15.40 -3.64 0.71
N PHE A 44 14.37 -3.86 -0.09
CA PHE A 44 14.41 -4.64 -1.32
C PHE A 44 14.83 -3.74 -2.48
N THR A 45 16.06 -3.92 -2.96
CA THR A 45 16.64 -3.04 -3.98
C THR A 45 16.45 -3.55 -5.40
N ASN A 46 15.95 -4.78 -5.58
CA ASN A 46 15.81 -5.42 -6.89
C ASN A 46 14.40 -6.03 -7.06
N LEU A 47 13.39 -5.22 -6.75
CA LEU A 47 11.97 -5.57 -6.78
C LEU A 47 11.30 -5.04 -8.05
N TYR A 48 10.46 -5.87 -8.66
CA TYR A 48 9.76 -5.51 -9.89
C TYR A 48 8.24 -5.68 -9.75
N ALA A 49 7.52 -4.66 -10.20
CA ALA A 49 6.06 -4.66 -10.30
C ALA A 49 5.60 -5.66 -11.38
N THR A 50 4.45 -6.27 -11.15
CA THR A 50 3.84 -7.24 -12.09
C THR A 50 3.14 -6.58 -13.27
N GLY A 51 2.94 -5.28 -13.21
CA GLY A 51 2.22 -4.53 -14.25
C GLY A 51 2.43 -3.03 -14.14
N THR A 52 1.65 -2.30 -14.93
CA THR A 52 1.80 -0.86 -15.14
C THR A 52 0.59 -0.05 -14.65
N ARG A 53 -0.28 -0.68 -13.86
CA ARG A 53 -1.52 -0.07 -13.35
C ARG A 53 -1.79 -0.50 -11.92
N THR A 54 -2.46 0.36 -11.17
CA THR A 54 -2.83 0.17 -9.75
C THR A 54 -3.52 -1.17 -9.50
N VAL A 55 -4.48 -1.56 -10.34
CA VAL A 55 -5.19 -2.85 -10.19
C VAL A 55 -4.27 -4.08 -10.30
N ARG A 56 -3.15 -3.99 -11.03
CA ARG A 56 -2.15 -5.07 -11.10
C ARG A 56 -1.31 -5.14 -9.83
N GLY A 57 -0.94 -4.00 -9.27
CA GLY A 57 -0.28 -3.94 -7.97
C GLY A 57 -1.17 -4.48 -6.85
N MET A 58 -2.45 -4.08 -6.83
CA MET A 58 -3.43 -4.61 -5.87
C MET A 58 -3.60 -6.12 -5.99
N GLU A 59 -3.72 -6.64 -7.22
CA GLU A 59 -3.80 -8.08 -7.51
C GLU A 59 -2.57 -8.81 -6.96
N ALA A 60 -1.37 -8.30 -7.25
CA ALA A 60 -0.11 -8.91 -6.82
C ALA A 60 0.03 -8.91 -5.28
N LEU A 61 -0.25 -7.79 -4.63
CA LEU A 61 -0.08 -7.63 -3.19
C LEU A 61 -1.17 -8.35 -2.38
N THR A 62 -2.38 -8.53 -2.93
CA THR A 62 -3.50 -9.15 -2.21
C THR A 62 -3.64 -10.64 -2.51
N LEU A 63 -3.52 -11.04 -3.77
CA LEU A 63 -3.68 -12.43 -4.20
C LEU A 63 -2.35 -13.16 -4.35
N SER A 64 -1.23 -12.42 -4.43
CA SER A 64 0.11 -13.01 -4.64
C SER A 64 0.15 -13.92 -5.86
N VAL A 65 -0.45 -13.47 -6.97
CA VAL A 65 -0.52 -14.20 -8.25
C VAL A 65 0.17 -13.42 -9.37
N PRO A 66 0.79 -14.09 -10.33
CA PRO A 66 1.30 -13.43 -11.53
C PRO A 66 0.14 -12.85 -12.36
N PRO A 67 0.41 -11.79 -13.15
CA PRO A 67 -0.61 -11.19 -13.99
C PRO A 67 -1.10 -12.17 -15.05
N THR A 68 -2.40 -12.24 -15.23
CA THR A 68 -3.04 -13.05 -16.26
C THR A 68 -3.48 -12.19 -17.44
N PRO A 69 -3.64 -12.75 -18.66
CA PRO A 69 -4.17 -12.00 -19.80
C PRO A 69 -5.51 -11.32 -19.53
N GLY A 70 -5.75 -10.20 -20.20
CA GLY A 70 -6.99 -9.43 -20.06
C GLY A 70 -7.00 -8.52 -18.84
N ASN A 71 -8.17 -8.26 -18.29
CA ASN A 71 -8.33 -7.41 -17.11
C ASN A 71 -7.72 -8.06 -15.86
N SER A 72 -7.21 -7.22 -14.95
CA SER A 72 -6.88 -7.65 -13.60
C SER A 72 -8.07 -8.34 -12.93
N ILE A 73 -7.78 -9.32 -12.07
CA ILE A 73 -8.80 -10.01 -11.26
C ILE A 73 -9.61 -9.01 -10.44
N VAL A 74 -9.01 -7.92 -9.97
CA VAL A 74 -9.69 -6.83 -9.25
C VAL A 74 -10.92 -6.31 -10.02
N ARG A 75 -10.82 -6.23 -11.35
CA ARG A 75 -11.89 -5.70 -12.22
C ARG A 75 -12.81 -6.75 -12.82
N ARG A 76 -12.55 -8.03 -12.56
CA ARG A 76 -13.39 -9.13 -13.11
C ARG A 76 -14.64 -9.31 -12.28
N PRO A 77 -15.75 -9.77 -12.89
CA PRO A 77 -16.88 -10.31 -12.13
C PRO A 77 -16.44 -11.58 -11.38
N ASP A 78 -17.22 -11.99 -10.39
CA ASP A 78 -17.04 -13.24 -9.64
C ASP A 78 -15.64 -13.38 -9.00
N ASN A 79 -15.10 -12.27 -8.51
CA ASN A 79 -13.77 -12.20 -7.91
C ASN A 79 -13.78 -12.26 -6.37
N GLN A 80 -14.87 -12.73 -5.78
CA GLN A 80 -15.04 -12.81 -4.33
C GLN A 80 -14.54 -14.15 -3.79
N ASN A 81 -14.27 -14.19 -2.47
CA ASN A 81 -13.89 -15.40 -1.73
C ASN A 81 -12.69 -16.16 -2.32
N LEU A 82 -11.79 -15.45 -2.97
CA LEU A 82 -10.54 -16.04 -3.47
C LEU A 82 -9.59 -16.30 -2.31
N PHE A 83 -8.69 -17.26 -2.50
CA PHE A 83 -7.59 -17.42 -1.56
C PHE A 83 -6.66 -16.20 -1.68
N SER A 84 -6.46 -15.49 -0.60
CA SER A 84 -5.73 -14.22 -0.57
C SER A 84 -4.96 -14.08 0.75
N ILE A 85 -4.17 -13.02 0.87
CA ILE A 85 -3.54 -12.67 2.15
C ILE A 85 -4.58 -12.50 3.26
N ALA A 86 -5.79 -12.03 2.94
CA ALA A 86 -6.88 -11.91 3.91
C ALA A 86 -7.33 -13.26 4.47
N THR A 87 -7.23 -14.34 3.69
CA THR A 87 -7.51 -15.70 4.18
C THR A 87 -6.56 -16.07 5.31
N ILE A 88 -5.27 -15.84 5.13
CA ILE A 88 -4.23 -16.11 6.12
C ILE A 88 -4.40 -15.20 7.35
N LEU A 89 -4.59 -13.90 7.11
CA LEU A 89 -4.76 -12.89 8.16
C LEU A 89 -5.97 -13.19 9.06
N ARG A 90 -7.11 -13.56 8.47
CA ARG A 90 -8.33 -13.90 9.24
C ARG A 90 -8.15 -15.17 10.05
N GLN A 91 -7.42 -16.18 9.55
CA GLN A 91 -7.07 -17.38 10.32
C GLN A 91 -6.24 -17.03 11.57
N LYS A 92 -5.52 -15.91 11.53
CA LYS A 92 -4.75 -15.37 12.66
C LYS A 92 -5.51 -14.30 13.45
N ASN A 93 -6.83 -14.19 13.26
CA ASN A 93 -7.74 -13.26 13.93
C ASN A 93 -7.47 -11.77 13.65
N TYR A 94 -6.82 -11.43 12.54
CA TYR A 94 -6.67 -10.04 12.12
C TYR A 94 -7.97 -9.48 11.56
N GLN A 95 -8.20 -8.18 11.81
CA GLN A 95 -9.21 -7.40 11.10
C GLN A 95 -8.54 -6.72 9.93
N PRO A 96 -8.85 -7.10 8.67
CA PRO A 96 -8.30 -6.43 7.49
C PRO A 96 -9.13 -5.20 7.11
N TYR A 97 -8.46 -4.10 6.79
CA TYR A 97 -9.02 -2.86 6.25
C TYR A 97 -8.41 -2.54 4.90
N PHE A 98 -9.22 -2.07 3.97
CA PHE A 98 -8.79 -1.39 2.76
C PHE A 98 -9.11 0.10 2.89
N ILE A 99 -8.10 0.95 2.87
CA ILE A 99 -8.21 2.39 3.07
C ILE A 99 -7.77 3.09 1.79
N TYR A 100 -8.69 3.86 1.19
CA TYR A 100 -8.49 4.52 -0.09
C TYR A 100 -9.03 5.96 -0.04
N GLY A 101 -8.32 6.89 -0.70
CA GLY A 101 -8.67 8.30 -0.70
C GLY A 101 -9.81 8.69 -1.64
N GLY A 102 -10.13 7.87 -2.63
CA GLY A 102 -11.22 8.06 -3.57
C GLY A 102 -12.45 7.22 -3.23
N ASP A 103 -13.40 7.14 -4.17
CA ASP A 103 -14.49 6.16 -4.11
C ASP A 103 -13.99 4.80 -4.62
N GLY A 104 -14.01 3.79 -3.77
CA GLY A 104 -13.59 2.43 -4.11
C GLY A 104 -14.41 1.74 -5.20
N TYR A 105 -15.52 2.33 -5.63
CA TYR A 105 -16.24 1.90 -6.83
C TYR A 105 -15.37 1.98 -8.08
N PHE A 106 -14.46 2.96 -8.13
CA PHE A 106 -13.46 3.06 -9.18
C PHE A 106 -12.63 1.76 -9.24
N ASP A 107 -12.45 1.25 -10.45
CA ASP A 107 -11.74 -0.01 -10.72
C ASP A 107 -12.27 -1.23 -9.94
N ASN A 108 -13.51 -1.16 -9.41
CA ASN A 108 -14.13 -2.22 -8.63
C ASN A 108 -13.39 -2.57 -7.32
N MET A 109 -12.61 -1.63 -6.78
CA MET A 109 -11.78 -1.86 -5.60
C MET A 109 -12.61 -2.26 -4.37
N ASN A 110 -13.73 -1.54 -4.13
CA ASN A 110 -14.61 -1.78 -2.99
C ASN A 110 -15.17 -3.22 -2.98
N ASN A 111 -15.69 -3.69 -4.11
CA ASN A 111 -16.23 -5.05 -4.23
C ASN A 111 -15.12 -6.12 -4.16
N PHE A 112 -13.98 -5.86 -4.79
CA PHE A 112 -12.85 -6.79 -4.72
C PHE A 112 -12.36 -6.96 -3.28
N PHE A 113 -11.99 -5.88 -2.60
CA PHE A 113 -11.49 -5.98 -1.23
C PHE A 113 -12.57 -6.46 -0.25
N GLY A 114 -13.79 -5.93 -0.36
CA GLY A 114 -14.93 -6.41 0.44
C GLY A 114 -15.20 -7.90 0.23
N GLY A 115 -15.12 -8.37 -1.01
CA GLY A 115 -15.28 -9.78 -1.39
C GLY A 115 -14.16 -10.69 -0.83
N GLN A 116 -12.98 -10.14 -0.53
CA GLN A 116 -11.92 -10.86 0.19
C GLN A 116 -12.04 -10.74 1.72
N GLY A 117 -13.03 -10.01 2.24
CA GLY A 117 -13.29 -9.88 3.67
C GLY A 117 -12.63 -8.67 4.34
N PHE A 118 -12.22 -7.67 3.56
CA PHE A 118 -11.77 -6.38 4.09
C PHE A 118 -12.95 -5.47 4.43
N ASP A 119 -12.88 -4.78 5.54
CA ASP A 119 -13.68 -3.58 5.75
C ASP A 119 -13.13 -2.44 4.88
N ILE A 120 -14.01 -1.65 4.31
CA ILE A 120 -13.66 -0.58 3.37
C ILE A 120 -13.75 0.78 4.06
N VAL A 121 -12.73 1.60 3.90
CA VAL A 121 -12.70 3.00 4.34
C VAL A 121 -12.39 3.86 3.12
N ASP A 122 -13.38 4.57 2.62
CA ASP A 122 -13.25 5.36 1.38
C ASP A 122 -14.20 6.56 1.32
N ARG A 123 -14.15 7.29 0.22
CA ARG A 123 -15.03 8.43 -0.07
C ARG A 123 -16.37 8.01 -0.67
N ASN A 124 -16.99 6.99 -0.22
CA ASN A 124 -18.27 6.48 -0.70
C ASN A 124 -19.19 7.56 -1.31
N ARG A 125 -19.22 7.67 -2.60
CA ARG A 125 -20.01 8.66 -3.36
C ARG A 125 -21.39 8.12 -3.76
N GLY A 126 -21.95 7.20 -2.97
CA GLY A 126 -23.27 6.63 -3.19
C GLY A 126 -23.27 5.33 -3.99
N ASN A 127 -22.10 4.74 -4.26
CA ASN A 127 -21.98 3.46 -4.94
C ASN A 127 -21.88 2.32 -3.90
N PRO A 128 -22.93 1.51 -3.69
CA PRO A 128 -22.94 0.50 -2.64
C PRO A 128 -21.97 -0.65 -2.95
N LEU A 129 -21.65 -1.43 -1.93
CA LEU A 129 -21.09 -2.77 -2.11
C LEU A 129 -22.16 -3.70 -2.71
N SER A 130 -21.74 -4.74 -3.41
CA SER A 130 -22.62 -5.81 -3.83
C SER A 130 -23.35 -6.44 -2.62
N GLU A 131 -24.63 -6.82 -2.80
CA GLU A 131 -25.49 -7.25 -1.69
C GLU A 131 -24.99 -8.50 -0.95
N ASP A 132 -24.21 -9.32 -1.60
CA ASP A 132 -23.61 -10.54 -1.05
C ASP A 132 -22.34 -10.27 -0.21
N ILE A 133 -21.76 -9.07 -0.28
CA ILE A 133 -20.60 -8.65 0.51
C ILE A 133 -21.08 -8.22 1.91
N LYS A 134 -20.56 -8.87 2.96
CA LYS A 134 -20.99 -8.68 4.34
C LYS A 134 -20.01 -7.87 5.21
N THR A 135 -18.97 -7.30 4.62
CA THR A 135 -18.04 -6.42 5.33
C THR A 135 -18.60 -5.02 5.50
N HIS A 136 -18.00 -4.24 6.38
CA HIS A 136 -18.44 -2.87 6.63
C HIS A 136 -17.79 -1.91 5.62
N ARG A 137 -18.52 -0.84 5.30
CA ARG A 137 -18.00 0.28 4.52
C ARG A 137 -18.18 1.56 5.32
N TYR A 138 -17.07 2.20 5.62
CA TYR A 138 -17.01 3.45 6.38
C TYR A 138 -16.71 4.60 5.43
N ASN A 139 -17.59 5.58 5.43
CA ASN A 139 -17.40 6.81 4.65
C ASN A 139 -16.44 7.77 5.34
N ILE A 140 -15.47 8.30 4.60
CA ILE A 140 -14.66 9.43 5.04
C ILE A 140 -15.50 10.69 4.80
N SER A 141 -15.89 11.37 5.87
CA SER A 141 -16.75 12.55 5.81
C SER A 141 -15.98 13.82 5.39
N ASP A 142 -16.70 14.82 4.89
CA ASP A 142 -16.08 16.05 4.36
C ASP A 142 -15.31 16.84 5.42
N ASP A 143 -15.74 16.78 6.68
CA ASP A 143 -15.06 17.41 7.82
C ASP A 143 -13.73 16.74 8.20
N GLU A 144 -13.47 15.55 7.71
CA GLU A 144 -12.19 14.82 7.88
C GLU A 144 -11.19 15.11 6.74
N VAL A 145 -11.58 15.90 5.73
CA VAL A 145 -10.81 16.13 4.51
C VAL A 145 -10.26 17.55 4.48
N SER A 146 -8.94 17.68 4.37
CA SER A 146 -8.28 18.98 4.24
C SER A 146 -8.03 19.38 2.78
N PHE A 147 -7.91 18.41 1.88
CA PHE A 147 -7.68 18.63 0.45
C PHE A 147 -8.15 17.41 -0.36
N GLU A 148 -8.83 17.68 -1.46
CA GLU A 148 -9.31 16.65 -2.39
C GLU A 148 -9.18 17.13 -3.84
N ASN A 149 -8.85 16.21 -4.75
CA ASN A 149 -8.88 16.42 -6.19
C ASN A 149 -9.72 15.34 -6.88
N ALA A 150 -9.66 15.25 -8.20
CA ALA A 150 -10.45 14.28 -8.97
C ALA A 150 -10.17 12.80 -8.60
N TRP A 151 -9.04 12.51 -7.98
CA TRP A 151 -8.64 11.14 -7.58
C TRP A 151 -8.97 10.81 -6.13
N GLY A 152 -9.26 11.80 -5.32
CA GLY A 152 -9.62 11.64 -3.94
C GLY A 152 -8.90 12.59 -3.00
N ILE A 153 -8.95 12.29 -1.72
CA ILE A 153 -8.29 13.07 -0.67
C ILE A 153 -6.77 12.90 -0.72
N CYS A 154 -6.05 13.90 -0.23
CA CYS A 154 -4.59 13.87 -0.22
C CYS A 154 -4.03 12.78 0.71
N ASP A 155 -2.78 12.38 0.48
CA ASP A 155 -2.13 11.29 1.22
C ASP A 155 -2.09 11.55 2.73
N ASP A 156 -1.89 12.80 3.16
CA ASP A 156 -1.94 13.16 4.60
C ASP A 156 -3.29 12.83 5.24
N ASP A 157 -4.40 13.08 4.52
CA ASP A 157 -5.75 12.74 4.97
C ASP A 157 -5.98 11.23 4.98
N ILE A 158 -5.48 10.50 3.97
CA ILE A 158 -5.53 9.03 3.92
C ILE A 158 -4.81 8.44 5.14
N TYR A 159 -3.62 8.93 5.47
CA TYR A 159 -2.85 8.45 6.62
C TYR A 159 -3.52 8.79 7.95
N ARG A 160 -4.25 9.91 8.05
CA ARG A 160 -5.09 10.17 9.24
C ARG A 160 -6.19 9.12 9.41
N GLN A 161 -6.78 8.64 8.32
CA GLN A 161 -7.74 7.53 8.39
C GLN A 161 -7.04 6.22 8.83
N ALA A 162 -5.85 5.93 8.32
CA ALA A 162 -5.08 4.77 8.77
C ALA A 162 -4.82 4.82 10.28
N ILE A 163 -4.40 5.96 10.83
CA ILE A 163 -4.21 6.15 12.28
C ILE A 163 -5.52 5.99 13.05
N LYS A 164 -6.63 6.58 12.56
CA LYS A 164 -7.95 6.47 13.19
C LYS A 164 -8.39 5.01 13.37
N TYR A 165 -8.30 4.20 12.31
CA TYR A 165 -8.72 2.80 12.38
C TYR A 165 -7.73 1.91 13.12
N ALA A 166 -6.44 2.27 13.13
CA ALA A 166 -5.46 1.64 14.02
C ALA A 166 -5.77 1.91 15.50
N ASP A 167 -6.12 3.14 15.85
CA ASP A 167 -6.55 3.53 17.21
C ASP A 167 -7.81 2.75 17.65
N ILE A 168 -8.80 2.61 16.77
CA ILE A 168 -10.03 1.83 17.04
C ILE A 168 -9.70 0.36 17.28
N SER A 169 -8.92 -0.26 16.41
CA SER A 169 -8.54 -1.67 16.54
C SER A 169 -7.71 -1.93 17.79
N SER A 170 -6.78 -1.04 18.11
CA SER A 170 -5.96 -1.11 19.31
C SER A 170 -6.80 -1.03 20.59
N LYS A 171 -7.77 -0.12 20.65
CA LYS A 171 -8.73 -0.04 21.78
C LYS A 171 -9.53 -1.32 21.95
N ASN A 172 -9.90 -1.95 20.85
CA ASN A 172 -10.64 -3.21 20.82
C ASN A 172 -9.74 -4.45 21.04
N LYS A 173 -8.44 -4.25 21.25
CA LYS A 173 -7.43 -5.31 21.42
C LYS A 173 -7.44 -6.34 20.28
N LYS A 174 -7.74 -5.91 19.06
CA LYS A 174 -7.71 -6.74 17.86
C LYS A 174 -6.45 -6.42 17.06
N PRO A 175 -5.67 -7.43 16.65
CA PRO A 175 -4.63 -7.21 15.66
C PRO A 175 -5.27 -6.79 14.34
N PHE A 176 -4.66 -5.84 13.65
CA PHE A 176 -5.19 -5.31 12.42
C PHE A 176 -4.19 -5.42 11.27
N PHE A 177 -4.73 -5.54 10.08
CA PHE A 177 -4.04 -5.35 8.82
C PHE A 177 -4.69 -4.20 8.07
N GLN A 178 -3.90 -3.27 7.57
CA GLN A 178 -4.38 -2.20 6.70
C GLN A 178 -3.70 -2.27 5.35
N PHE A 179 -4.47 -2.27 4.27
CA PHE A 179 -4.01 -1.97 2.93
C PHE A 179 -4.36 -0.51 2.65
N VAL A 180 -3.35 0.36 2.64
CA VAL A 180 -3.51 1.81 2.46
C VAL A 180 -3.05 2.17 1.05
N MET A 181 -3.98 2.59 0.19
CA MET A 181 -3.68 3.03 -1.17
C MET A 181 -3.63 4.55 -1.26
N THR A 182 -2.48 5.10 -1.64
CA THR A 182 -2.29 6.55 -1.79
C THR A 182 -2.80 7.07 -3.13
N THR A 183 -2.98 8.39 -3.28
CA THR A 183 -3.55 9.02 -4.47
C THR A 183 -2.75 10.21 -4.99
N SER A 184 -1.95 10.88 -4.16
CA SER A 184 -1.40 12.21 -4.48
C SER A 184 -0.39 12.21 -5.63
N ASN A 185 0.31 11.10 -5.89
CA ASN A 185 1.24 11.00 -7.01
C ASN A 185 0.56 10.66 -8.34
N HIS A 186 -0.69 11.05 -8.52
CA HIS A 186 -1.45 10.94 -9.76
C HIS A 186 -1.72 12.31 -10.38
N LYS A 187 -1.87 12.38 -11.72
CA LYS A 187 -2.34 13.62 -12.37
C LYS A 187 -3.66 14.07 -11.73
N PRO A 188 -3.89 15.36 -11.52
CA PRO A 188 -3.15 16.53 -12.01
C PRO A 188 -1.94 16.95 -11.16
N TYR A 189 -1.43 16.10 -10.25
CA TYR A 189 -0.29 16.38 -9.37
C TYR A 189 -0.52 17.57 -8.44
N THR A 190 -1.72 17.63 -7.87
CA THR A 190 -2.13 18.66 -6.92
C THR A 190 -2.16 18.12 -5.49
N PHE A 191 -1.78 18.96 -4.55
CA PHE A 191 -1.66 18.65 -3.13
C PHE A 191 -1.82 19.93 -2.29
N PRO A 192 -1.97 19.84 -0.96
CA PRO A 192 -2.08 21.04 -0.11
C PRO A 192 -0.89 21.98 -0.24
N ASN A 193 -1.16 23.28 -0.39
CA ASN A 193 -0.13 24.31 -0.48
C ASN A 193 0.76 24.39 0.77
N GLY A 194 2.01 24.80 0.59
CA GLY A 194 2.92 25.12 1.69
C GLY A 194 3.48 23.91 2.43
N LYS A 195 3.33 22.70 1.90
CA LYS A 195 3.85 21.47 2.53
C LYS A 195 5.27 21.13 2.09
N ILE A 196 5.61 21.48 0.87
CA ILE A 196 6.92 21.21 0.26
C ILE A 196 7.37 22.44 -0.56
N ASP A 197 8.61 22.42 -0.99
CA ASP A 197 9.28 23.51 -1.72
C ASP A 197 9.20 23.39 -3.25
N LEU A 198 8.46 22.41 -3.78
CA LEU A 198 8.25 22.24 -5.22
C LEU A 198 6.81 22.66 -5.61
N PRO A 199 6.61 23.14 -6.85
CA PRO A 199 5.29 23.57 -7.33
C PRO A 199 4.36 22.38 -7.56
N GLN A 200 3.04 22.66 -7.57
CA GLN A 200 2.03 21.74 -8.01
C GLN A 200 1.99 21.63 -9.55
N GLY A 201 1.33 20.60 -10.07
CA GLY A 201 1.17 20.37 -11.50
C GLY A 201 2.27 19.54 -12.17
N GLU A 202 3.36 19.29 -11.45
CA GLU A 202 4.48 18.48 -11.93
C GLU A 202 4.66 17.24 -11.07
N ARG A 203 5.16 16.16 -11.69
CA ARG A 203 5.35 14.87 -10.99
C ARG A 203 6.30 14.96 -9.81
N GLU A 204 7.41 15.68 -9.96
CA GLU A 204 8.42 15.84 -8.91
C GLU A 204 7.82 16.44 -7.64
N GLY A 205 6.95 17.44 -7.79
CA GLY A 205 6.23 18.02 -6.66
C GLY A 205 5.31 16.99 -5.99
N ALA A 206 4.57 16.23 -6.77
CA ALA A 206 3.68 15.18 -6.25
C ALA A 206 4.45 14.06 -5.54
N VAL A 207 5.57 13.61 -6.08
CA VAL A 207 6.46 12.63 -5.44
C VAL A 207 6.99 13.15 -4.11
N LYS A 208 7.47 14.40 -4.09
CA LYS A 208 8.00 15.01 -2.87
C LYS A 208 6.92 15.22 -1.81
N TYR A 209 5.70 15.57 -2.22
CA TYR A 209 4.56 15.64 -1.31
C TYR A 209 4.18 14.26 -0.75
N THR A 210 4.13 13.24 -1.59
CA THR A 210 3.88 11.85 -1.18
C THR A 210 4.91 11.39 -0.14
N ASP A 211 6.19 11.70 -0.35
CA ASP A 211 7.26 11.41 0.62
C ASP A 211 7.09 12.20 1.93
N TYR A 212 6.74 13.48 1.84
CA TYR A 212 6.44 14.31 3.01
C TYR A 212 5.29 13.71 3.83
N ALA A 213 4.18 13.35 3.19
CA ALA A 213 3.03 12.78 3.85
C ALA A 213 3.37 11.43 4.53
N LEU A 214 4.17 10.59 3.86
CA LEU A 214 4.67 9.34 4.44
C LEU A 214 5.53 9.60 5.69
N GLY A 215 6.48 10.54 5.60
CA GLY A 215 7.33 10.89 6.74
C GLY A 215 6.52 11.39 7.94
N LYS A 216 5.53 12.25 7.68
CA LYS A 216 4.60 12.73 8.71
C LYS A 216 3.76 11.60 9.30
N PHE A 217 3.25 10.69 8.47
CA PHE A 217 2.49 9.53 8.93
C PHE A 217 3.29 8.67 9.91
N ILE A 218 4.52 8.32 9.57
CA ILE A 218 5.39 7.55 10.46
C ILE A 218 5.68 8.30 11.77
N ALA A 219 5.93 9.62 11.69
CA ALA A 219 6.16 10.44 12.88
C ALA A 219 4.92 10.52 13.79
N ASP A 220 3.72 10.60 13.23
CA ASP A 220 2.47 10.61 13.99
C ASP A 220 2.13 9.23 14.55
N ALA A 221 2.37 8.16 13.78
CA ALA A 221 2.22 6.78 14.24
C ALA A 221 3.17 6.47 15.41
N HIS A 222 4.40 6.99 15.38
CA HIS A 222 5.39 6.79 16.45
C HIS A 222 4.91 7.26 17.84
N LYS A 223 3.98 8.21 17.88
CA LYS A 223 3.38 8.73 19.12
C LYS A 223 2.27 7.81 19.67
N LYS A 224 1.91 6.75 18.95
CA LYS A 224 0.77 5.90 19.30
C LYS A 224 1.20 4.66 20.08
N PRO A 225 0.37 4.20 21.04
CA PRO A 225 0.73 3.06 21.86
C PRO A 225 0.86 1.75 21.08
N TRP A 226 0.23 1.65 19.91
CA TRP A 226 0.31 0.46 19.06
C TRP A 226 1.55 0.45 18.15
N PHE A 227 2.31 1.55 18.03
CA PHE A 227 3.44 1.65 17.10
C PHE A 227 4.50 0.58 17.32
N SER A 228 4.92 0.35 18.58
CA SER A 228 5.97 -0.63 18.91
C SER A 228 5.60 -2.07 18.55
N ASN A 229 4.31 -2.35 18.33
CA ASN A 229 3.80 -3.65 17.89
C ASN A 229 3.22 -3.58 16.48
N THR A 230 3.74 -2.71 15.62
CA THR A 230 3.26 -2.55 14.25
C THR A 230 4.41 -2.61 13.25
N VAL A 231 4.27 -3.46 12.24
CA VAL A 231 5.18 -3.55 11.11
C VAL A 231 4.59 -2.81 9.93
N PHE A 232 5.42 -2.01 9.27
CA PHE A 232 5.04 -1.25 8.08
C PHE A 232 5.70 -1.87 6.85
N VAL A 233 4.90 -2.22 5.85
CA VAL A 233 5.35 -2.60 4.51
C VAL A 233 5.04 -1.43 3.60
N ILE A 234 6.06 -0.80 3.03
CA ILE A 234 5.89 0.38 2.19
C ILE A 234 6.43 0.04 0.80
N VAL A 235 5.53 -0.09 -0.17
CA VAL A 235 5.82 -0.59 -1.52
C VAL A 235 5.06 0.22 -2.55
N ALA A 236 5.60 0.38 -3.75
CA ALA A 236 4.85 0.97 -4.86
C ALA A 236 3.82 -0.02 -5.43
N ASP A 237 2.72 0.50 -5.96
CA ASP A 237 1.77 -0.30 -6.73
C ASP A 237 2.30 -0.60 -8.15
N HIS A 238 2.89 0.38 -8.82
CA HIS A 238 3.61 0.29 -10.11
C HIS A 238 4.52 1.50 -10.31
N CYS A 239 5.28 1.51 -11.42
CA CYS A 239 6.10 2.66 -11.79
C CYS A 239 5.29 3.78 -12.43
N ALA A 240 5.83 4.99 -12.33
CA ALA A 240 5.37 6.16 -13.07
C ALA A 240 5.60 6.00 -14.57
N SER A 241 4.68 6.56 -15.39
CA SER A 241 4.84 6.66 -16.86
C SER A 241 5.16 5.33 -17.56
N SER A 242 4.63 4.23 -17.03
CA SER A 242 4.91 2.88 -17.52
C SER A 242 3.84 2.33 -18.48
N ALA A 243 2.64 2.93 -18.48
CA ALA A 243 1.53 2.47 -19.32
C ALA A 243 1.70 2.77 -20.82
N GLY A 244 1.08 1.97 -21.68
CA GLY A 244 0.98 2.24 -23.13
C GLY A 244 2.21 1.88 -23.96
N LYS A 245 3.13 1.06 -23.45
CA LYS A 245 4.28 0.55 -24.22
C LYS A 245 3.97 -0.82 -24.83
N TRP A 246 4.49 -1.05 -26.04
CA TRP A 246 4.36 -2.32 -26.77
C TRP A 246 5.32 -3.39 -26.23
N GLU A 247 6.50 -2.97 -25.77
CA GLU A 247 7.52 -3.83 -25.23
C GLU A 247 7.60 -3.69 -23.70
N ILE A 248 7.93 -4.78 -23.03
CA ILE A 248 8.18 -4.78 -21.60
C ILE A 248 9.51 -4.07 -21.35
N ASN A 249 9.45 -2.88 -20.82
CA ASN A 249 10.62 -2.16 -20.34
C ASN A 249 10.82 -2.49 -18.84
N ILE A 250 11.84 -3.27 -18.53
CA ILE A 250 12.14 -3.72 -17.17
C ILE A 250 12.37 -2.54 -16.23
N ASP A 251 13.05 -1.48 -16.68
CA ASP A 251 13.30 -0.29 -15.85
C ASP A 251 12.01 0.41 -15.43
N LYS A 252 10.94 0.27 -16.24
CA LYS A 252 9.59 0.79 -15.92
C LYS A 252 8.73 -0.17 -15.08
N HIS A 253 9.36 -1.18 -14.50
CA HIS A 253 8.77 -2.07 -13.49
C HIS A 253 9.56 -2.08 -12.20
N HIS A 254 10.71 -1.43 -12.13
CA HIS A 254 11.55 -1.36 -10.94
C HIS A 254 10.92 -0.45 -9.89
N ILE A 255 10.49 -1.03 -8.77
CA ILE A 255 9.83 -0.35 -7.66
C ILE A 255 10.57 -0.59 -6.34
N PRO A 256 10.53 0.38 -5.41
CA PRO A 256 11.09 0.17 -4.09
C PRO A 256 10.10 -0.55 -3.17
N ALA A 257 10.63 -1.31 -2.21
CA ALA A 257 9.88 -1.78 -1.06
C ALA A 257 10.76 -1.84 0.18
N ILE A 258 10.16 -1.54 1.33
CA ILE A 258 10.78 -1.68 2.65
C ILE A 258 9.85 -2.39 3.62
N ILE A 259 10.44 -3.12 4.57
CA ILE A 259 9.77 -3.60 5.77
C ILE A 259 10.38 -2.85 6.95
N TYR A 260 9.63 -1.90 7.51
CA TYR A 260 10.06 -1.02 8.58
C TYR A 260 9.47 -1.47 9.92
N ASN A 261 10.22 -1.25 11.00
CA ASN A 261 9.82 -1.56 12.38
C ASN A 261 9.46 -3.04 12.62
N SER A 262 10.14 -3.97 11.92
CA SER A 262 9.90 -5.42 12.05
C SER A 262 10.57 -6.07 13.25
N GLY A 263 11.42 -5.34 13.97
CA GLY A 263 12.28 -5.88 15.00
C GLY A 263 13.52 -6.62 14.48
N ASN A 264 13.69 -6.71 13.15
CA ASN A 264 14.89 -7.23 12.50
C ASN A 264 15.89 -6.10 12.24
N ASN A 265 17.15 -6.47 12.04
CA ASN A 265 18.18 -5.51 11.67
C ASN A 265 17.91 -4.94 10.28
N ALA A 266 18.31 -3.69 10.07
CA ALA A 266 18.28 -3.09 8.73
C ALA A 266 19.25 -3.83 7.80
N GLU A 267 18.78 -4.18 6.61
CA GLU A 267 19.57 -4.86 5.59
C GLU A 267 19.08 -4.54 4.18
N LYS A 268 19.97 -4.66 3.19
CA LYS A 268 19.63 -4.52 1.78
C LYS A 268 19.53 -5.89 1.13
N ILE A 269 18.36 -6.20 0.59
CA ILE A 269 18.10 -7.43 -0.15
C ILE A 269 18.28 -7.12 -1.64
N VAL A 270 19.34 -7.69 -2.23
CA VAL A 270 19.69 -7.48 -3.65
C VAL A 270 19.21 -8.60 -4.56
N ARG A 271 18.65 -9.68 -4.00
CA ARG A 271 18.05 -10.78 -4.77
C ARG A 271 16.90 -10.27 -5.62
N LEU A 272 16.75 -10.81 -6.82
CA LEU A 272 15.61 -10.54 -7.69
C LEU A 272 14.31 -10.97 -7.01
N PHE A 273 13.33 -10.08 -7.03
CA PHE A 273 12.13 -10.16 -6.21
C PHE A 273 10.93 -9.63 -6.98
N SER A 274 9.83 -10.33 -6.94
CA SER A 274 8.59 -9.92 -7.59
C SER A 274 7.61 -9.34 -6.57
N GLN A 275 6.77 -8.43 -7.02
CA GLN A 275 5.71 -7.85 -6.19
C GLN A 275 4.77 -8.91 -5.58
N ILE A 276 4.58 -10.07 -6.22
CA ILE A 276 3.78 -11.18 -5.66
C ILE A 276 4.44 -11.84 -4.44
N ASP A 277 5.75 -11.66 -4.25
CA ASP A 277 6.51 -12.26 -3.16
C ASP A 277 6.50 -11.40 -1.88
N VAL A 278 6.05 -10.14 -1.97
CA VAL A 278 6.14 -9.17 -0.86
C VAL A 278 5.48 -9.70 0.41
N MET A 279 4.23 -10.12 0.32
CA MET A 279 3.49 -10.58 1.49
C MET A 279 3.95 -11.95 2.00
N PRO A 280 4.20 -12.97 1.15
CA PRO A 280 4.83 -14.21 1.61
C PRO A 280 6.17 -13.99 2.33
N THR A 281 7.01 -13.08 1.84
CA THR A 281 8.28 -12.73 2.47
C THR A 281 8.09 -12.04 3.82
N LEU A 282 7.11 -11.11 3.92
CA LEU A 282 6.74 -10.55 5.22
C LEU A 282 6.35 -11.65 6.22
N PHE A 283 5.51 -12.60 5.80
CA PHE A 283 5.07 -13.69 6.67
C PHE A 283 6.25 -14.58 7.10
N GLY A 284 7.26 -14.75 6.25
CA GLY A 284 8.54 -15.39 6.60
C GLY A 284 9.28 -14.63 7.69
N TYR A 285 9.46 -13.32 7.55
CA TYR A 285 10.10 -12.48 8.58
C TYR A 285 9.34 -12.49 9.93
N LEU A 286 8.01 -12.69 9.87
CA LEU A 286 7.19 -12.85 11.07
C LEU A 286 7.21 -14.28 11.65
N ASN A 287 7.92 -15.21 11.01
CA ASN A 287 7.96 -16.63 11.37
C ASN A 287 6.56 -17.27 11.44
N TRP A 288 5.69 -16.91 10.52
CA TRP A 288 4.33 -17.43 10.49
C TRP A 288 4.25 -18.80 9.82
N ASN A 289 3.60 -19.73 10.51
CA ASN A 289 3.16 -21.00 9.92
C ASN A 289 1.75 -20.82 9.37
N TYR A 290 1.54 -21.17 8.11
CA TYR A 290 0.25 -21.11 7.43
C TYR A 290 0.22 -22.05 6.22
N THR A 291 -0.97 -22.54 5.87
CA THR A 291 -1.20 -23.26 4.61
C THR A 291 -1.53 -22.24 3.53
N THR A 292 -0.97 -22.41 2.34
CA THR A 292 -1.10 -21.41 1.29
C THR A 292 -1.35 -22.01 -0.08
N SER A 293 -2.13 -21.28 -0.88
CA SER A 293 -2.27 -21.45 -2.33
C SER A 293 -1.72 -20.23 -3.09
N LEU A 294 -0.96 -19.35 -2.42
CA LEU A 294 -0.30 -18.21 -3.06
C LEU A 294 0.81 -18.68 -4.00
N TYR A 295 0.97 -18.00 -5.14
CA TYR A 295 2.07 -18.25 -6.08
C TYR A 295 3.38 -17.64 -5.61
N GLY A 296 3.31 -16.45 -5.01
CA GLY A 296 4.47 -15.78 -4.44
C GLY A 296 5.11 -16.62 -3.35
N LYS A 297 6.39 -16.41 -3.13
CA LYS A 297 7.22 -17.19 -2.21
C LYS A 297 7.91 -16.27 -1.21
N ASP A 298 8.21 -16.82 -0.05
CA ASP A 298 9.22 -16.26 0.83
C ASP A 298 10.58 -16.38 0.15
N ILE A 299 11.27 -15.25 0.00
CA ILE A 299 12.60 -15.20 -0.65
C ILE A 299 13.75 -15.13 0.36
N ASN A 300 13.48 -15.26 1.66
CA ASN A 300 14.51 -15.35 2.69
C ASN A 300 15.36 -16.60 2.53
#